data_54c8ac9a6ca25af4597bae4f9740e6ef
#
_entry.id   54c8ac9a6ca25af4597bae4f9740e6ef
#
_cell.length_a   1.000
_cell.length_b   1.000
_cell.length_c   1.000
_cell.angle_alpha   90.00
_cell.angle_beta   90.00
_cell.angle_gamma   90.00
#
_symmetry.space_group_name_H-M   'P 1'
#
loop_
_entity.id
_entity.type
_entity.pdbx_description
1 polymer ?
#
loop_
_entity_poly.entity_id
_entity_poly.type
_entity_poly.pdbx_seq_one_letter_code
_entity_poly.pdbx_strand_id
1 'polypeptide(L)'
;MNHPEHILRTLDSHLVKPTRLILYGRAALALGFPDPPPHFHSTMDVDAILPEVEMAAIEADDSFWNAIEKTNEQLEPSGLYLTHLFVDSQVILQPDWLEHLVPVRLPDLSFLQLYRPGTGDLILTKMMRVDPQDRSDIEFLRQSAQLNAKELDTLFQNARVPVIPEIQQAFEANQAWLNSKTG
;
A
#
# COMPACT_ATOMS: atom_id res chain seq x y z
N MET A 1 -5.52 0.84 20.13
CA MET A 1 -4.68 1.89 19.49
C MET A 1 -4.56 1.53 18.03
N ASN A 2 -4.65 2.50 17.13
CA ASN A 2 -4.44 2.30 15.69
C ASN A 2 -2.93 2.32 15.44
N HIS A 3 -2.32 1.16 15.19
CA HIS A 3 -0.86 1.05 15.00
C HIS A 3 -0.37 1.82 13.77
N PRO A 4 -0.98 1.69 12.57
CA PRO A 4 -0.58 2.51 11.41
C PRO A 4 -0.59 4.01 11.70
N GLU A 5 -1.62 4.50 12.38
CA GLU A 5 -1.68 5.91 12.77
C GLU A 5 -0.54 6.29 13.71
N HIS A 6 -0.22 5.45 14.70
CA HIS A 6 0.88 5.70 15.62
C HIS A 6 2.23 5.76 14.90
N ILE A 7 2.49 4.82 13.98
CA ILE A 7 3.72 4.80 13.18
C ILE A 7 3.83 6.08 12.35
N LEU A 8 2.76 6.49 11.67
CA LEU A 8 2.77 7.66 10.79
C LEU A 8 2.91 8.98 11.55
N ARG A 9 2.29 9.10 12.73
CA ARG A 9 2.48 10.29 13.61
C ARG A 9 3.90 10.37 14.14
N THR A 10 4.51 9.23 14.46
CA THR A 10 5.92 9.19 14.88
C THR A 10 6.83 9.63 13.72
N LEU A 11 6.58 9.14 12.50
CA LEU A 11 7.32 9.60 11.32
C LEU A 11 7.16 11.11 11.11
N ASP A 12 5.93 11.62 11.15
CA ASP A 12 5.66 13.06 10.96
C ASP A 12 6.44 13.93 11.95
N SER A 13 6.60 13.47 13.19
CA SER A 13 7.36 14.20 14.23
C SER A 13 8.87 14.28 13.96
N HIS A 14 9.41 13.40 13.13
CA HIS A 14 10.82 13.39 12.72
C HIS A 14 11.08 14.06 11.37
N LEU A 15 10.04 14.33 10.60
CA LEU A 15 10.16 15.05 9.34
C LEU A 15 10.43 16.54 9.57
N VAL A 16 11.19 17.15 8.67
CA VAL A 16 11.56 18.58 8.75
C VAL A 16 11.02 19.39 7.57
N LYS A 17 10.39 18.74 6.61
CA LYS A 17 9.80 19.34 5.41
C LYS A 17 8.62 18.52 4.90
N PRO A 18 7.72 19.12 4.10
CA PRO A 18 6.62 18.37 3.48
C PRO A 18 7.12 17.16 2.72
N THR A 19 6.57 15.99 3.06
CA THR A 19 6.97 14.71 2.50
C THR A 19 5.73 13.92 2.09
N ARG A 20 5.71 13.44 0.84
CA ARG A 20 4.66 12.56 0.34
C ARG A 20 5.01 11.11 0.64
N LEU A 21 4.04 10.36 1.16
CA LEU A 21 4.15 8.91 1.36
C LEU A 21 2.93 8.22 0.76
N ILE A 22 3.16 7.21 -0.07
CA ILE A 22 2.09 6.44 -0.71
C ILE A 22 2.00 5.10 -0.01
N LEU A 23 0.99 4.98 0.83
CA LEU A 23 0.73 3.78 1.63
C LEU A 23 0.22 2.64 0.76
N TYR A 24 0.66 1.42 1.05
CA TYR A 24 0.03 0.23 0.53
C TYR A 24 -0.09 -0.85 1.62
N GLY A 25 -0.50 -2.06 1.28
CA GLY A 25 -0.71 -3.09 2.30
C GLY A 25 -1.85 -2.74 3.27
N ARG A 26 -1.78 -3.28 4.48
CA ARG A 26 -2.86 -3.12 5.47
C ARG A 26 -2.99 -1.72 6.05
N ALA A 27 -1.90 -0.96 6.12
CA ALA A 27 -1.96 0.43 6.54
C ALA A 27 -2.84 1.27 5.60
N ALA A 28 -2.74 1.05 4.27
CA ALA A 28 -3.61 1.70 3.29
C ALA A 28 -5.08 1.30 3.46
N LEU A 29 -5.36 0.04 3.83
CA LEU A 29 -6.72 -0.43 4.09
C LEU A 29 -7.28 0.16 5.39
N ALA A 30 -6.47 0.22 6.44
CA ALA A 30 -6.87 0.73 7.75
C ALA A 30 -7.21 2.23 7.73
N LEU A 31 -6.47 3.01 6.95
CA LEU A 31 -6.56 4.48 6.97
C LEU A 31 -7.23 5.08 5.74
N GLY A 32 -7.28 4.34 4.64
CA GLY A 32 -7.74 4.83 3.34
C GLY A 32 -9.19 4.50 3.00
N PHE A 33 -9.93 3.81 3.87
CA PHE A 33 -11.32 3.42 3.64
C PHE A 33 -12.20 3.78 4.83
N PRO A 34 -13.49 4.09 4.61
CA PRO A 34 -14.45 4.24 5.69
C PRO A 34 -14.73 2.86 6.31
N ASP A 35 -14.87 2.84 7.64
CA ASP A 35 -15.26 1.66 8.43
C ASP A 35 -14.48 0.36 8.09
N PRO A 36 -13.14 0.40 8.06
CA PRO A 36 -12.35 -0.77 7.75
C PRO A 36 -12.48 -1.83 8.83
N PRO A 37 -12.37 -3.13 8.50
CA PRO A 37 -12.35 -4.19 9.50
C PRO A 37 -11.35 -3.91 10.63
N PRO A 38 -11.73 -4.10 11.91
CA PRO A 38 -10.89 -3.72 13.07
C PRO A 38 -9.47 -4.33 13.05
N HIS A 39 -9.32 -5.52 12.47
CA HIS A 39 -8.02 -6.19 12.41
C HIS A 39 -7.00 -5.50 11.49
N PHE A 40 -7.43 -4.59 10.60
CA PHE A 40 -6.49 -3.79 9.82
C PHE A 40 -5.72 -2.79 10.69
N HIS A 41 -6.37 -2.27 11.74
CA HIS A 41 -5.74 -1.32 12.67
C HIS A 41 -4.66 -1.95 13.57
N SER A 42 -4.57 -3.28 13.60
CA SER A 42 -3.58 -4.02 14.39
C SER A 42 -2.36 -4.49 13.60
N THR A 43 -2.23 -4.08 12.33
CA THR A 43 -0.98 -4.35 11.60
C THR A 43 0.21 -3.70 12.32
N MET A 44 1.33 -4.43 12.37
CA MET A 44 2.51 -4.01 13.13
C MET A 44 3.46 -3.15 12.29
N ASP A 45 3.16 -3.00 11.02
CA ASP A 45 4.00 -2.34 10.03
C ASP A 45 3.20 -1.34 9.17
N VAL A 46 3.94 -0.41 8.61
CA VAL A 46 3.50 0.45 7.52
C VAL A 46 4.42 0.21 6.34
N ASP A 47 3.82 -0.11 5.21
CA ASP A 47 4.49 -0.28 3.93
C ASP A 47 4.15 0.89 3.00
N ALA A 48 5.08 1.27 2.14
CA ALA A 48 4.88 2.34 1.17
C ALA A 48 5.45 2.00 -0.22
N ILE A 49 4.89 2.63 -1.24
CA ILE A 49 5.39 2.56 -2.61
C ILE A 49 6.13 3.86 -2.93
N LEU A 50 7.35 3.72 -3.43
CA LEU A 50 8.17 4.82 -3.91
C LEU A 50 8.11 4.85 -5.45
N PRO A 51 7.65 5.97 -6.07
CA PRO A 51 7.65 6.07 -7.52
C PRO A 51 9.07 6.04 -8.08
N GLU A 52 9.35 5.16 -9.03
CA GLU A 52 10.68 5.04 -9.67
C GLU A 52 11.14 6.36 -10.29
N VAL A 53 10.20 7.11 -10.84
CA VAL A 53 10.48 8.43 -11.43
C VAL A 53 10.95 9.49 -10.42
N GLU A 54 10.76 9.26 -9.12
CA GLU A 54 11.16 10.14 -8.03
C GLU A 54 12.37 9.60 -7.24
N MET A 55 12.83 8.39 -7.54
CA MET A 55 13.86 7.71 -6.74
C MET A 55 15.14 8.51 -6.58
N ALA A 56 15.62 9.17 -7.64
CA ALA A 56 16.84 9.99 -7.54
C ALA A 56 16.71 11.13 -6.51
N ALA A 57 15.53 11.74 -6.39
CA ALA A 57 15.27 12.78 -5.40
C ALA A 57 15.09 12.20 -3.99
N ILE A 58 14.43 11.04 -3.89
CA ILE A 58 14.21 10.34 -2.61
C ILE A 58 15.53 9.82 -2.05
N GLU A 59 16.39 9.20 -2.88
CA GLU A 59 17.71 8.70 -2.47
C GLU A 59 18.64 9.82 -2.01
N ALA A 60 18.54 11.00 -2.62
CA ALA A 60 19.32 12.18 -2.21
C ALA A 60 18.78 12.89 -0.97
N ASP A 61 17.65 12.46 -0.42
CA ASP A 61 17.01 13.10 0.72
C ASP A 61 17.42 12.45 2.05
N ASP A 62 18.60 12.80 2.54
CA ASP A 62 19.09 12.32 3.85
C ASP A 62 18.12 12.63 4.99
N SER A 63 17.34 13.72 4.91
CA SER A 63 16.39 14.07 5.97
C SER A 63 15.22 13.09 6.04
N PHE A 64 14.78 12.57 4.91
CA PHE A 64 13.75 11.52 4.84
C PHE A 64 14.26 10.21 5.46
N TRP A 65 15.42 9.73 5.04
CA TRP A 65 15.98 8.48 5.53
C TRP A 65 16.31 8.53 7.04
N ASN A 66 16.83 9.66 7.51
CA ASN A 66 17.05 9.88 8.95
C ASN A 66 15.71 9.89 9.73
N ALA A 67 14.63 10.40 9.16
CA ALA A 67 13.31 10.36 9.81
C ALA A 67 12.78 8.93 9.90
N ILE A 68 12.95 8.11 8.85
CA ILE A 68 12.61 6.68 8.85
C ILE A 68 13.39 5.93 9.95
N GLU A 69 14.70 6.11 9.99
CA GLU A 69 15.57 5.44 10.99
C GLU A 69 15.14 5.80 12.42
N LYS A 70 15.00 7.08 12.74
CA LYS A 70 14.54 7.55 14.06
C LYS A 70 13.16 7.04 14.43
N THR A 71 12.26 6.96 13.45
CA THR A 71 10.91 6.39 13.64
C THR A 71 11.01 4.94 14.08
N ASN A 72 11.79 4.13 13.36
CA ASN A 72 11.96 2.72 13.67
C ASN A 72 12.66 2.48 15.01
N GLU A 73 13.71 3.25 15.31
CA GLU A 73 14.38 3.21 16.63
C GLU A 73 13.42 3.51 17.78
N GLN A 74 12.58 4.55 17.63
CA GLN A 74 11.60 4.93 18.66
C GLN A 74 10.52 3.87 18.86
N LEU A 75 10.11 3.18 17.79
CA LEU A 75 9.00 2.22 17.79
C LEU A 75 9.44 0.77 18.06
N GLU A 76 10.72 0.46 17.94
CA GLU A 76 11.30 -0.89 18.17
C GLU A 76 10.80 -1.54 19.47
N PRO A 77 10.78 -0.85 20.65
CA PRO A 77 10.28 -1.46 21.88
C PRO A 77 8.81 -1.89 21.84
N SER A 78 8.03 -1.33 20.92
CA SER A 78 6.61 -1.66 20.70
C SER A 78 6.42 -2.70 19.59
N GLY A 79 7.49 -3.11 18.91
CA GLY A 79 7.44 -4.02 17.76
C GLY A 79 6.72 -3.42 16.55
N LEU A 80 6.70 -2.09 16.43
CA LEU A 80 6.07 -1.38 15.32
C LEU A 80 7.15 -0.85 14.40
N TYR A 81 6.92 -0.93 13.08
CA TYR A 81 7.93 -0.56 12.10
C TYR A 81 7.33 0.13 10.86
N LEU A 82 8.12 1.01 10.27
CA LEU A 82 7.98 1.40 8.88
C LEU A 82 9.02 0.59 8.10
N THR A 83 8.57 -0.43 7.33
CA THR A 83 9.48 -1.49 6.87
C THR A 83 9.70 -1.52 5.37
N HIS A 84 8.70 -1.82 4.59
CA HIS A 84 8.87 -2.09 3.18
C HIS A 84 8.58 -0.83 2.36
N LEU A 85 9.66 -0.22 1.87
CA LEU A 85 9.61 0.87 0.91
C LEU A 85 9.93 0.30 -0.47
N PHE A 86 8.90 -0.18 -1.17
CA PHE A 86 9.06 -0.79 -2.48
C PHE A 86 9.07 0.25 -3.59
N VAL A 87 9.97 0.11 -4.54
CA VAL A 87 9.87 0.84 -5.82
C VAL A 87 8.70 0.28 -6.60
N ASP A 88 7.93 1.14 -7.26
CA ASP A 88 6.70 0.74 -7.98
C ASP A 88 6.92 -0.31 -9.08
N SER A 89 8.14 -0.41 -9.63
CA SER A 89 8.51 -1.48 -10.57
C SER A 89 8.58 -2.89 -9.93
N GLN A 90 8.60 -2.97 -8.60
CA GLN A 90 8.65 -4.22 -7.85
C GLN A 90 7.26 -4.77 -7.50
N VAL A 91 6.20 -4.00 -7.70
CA VAL A 91 4.82 -4.38 -7.36
C VAL A 91 3.91 -4.38 -8.58
N ILE A 92 2.81 -5.15 -8.50
CA ILE A 92 1.81 -5.18 -9.57
C ILE A 92 0.94 -3.93 -9.46
N LEU A 93 0.97 -3.08 -10.50
CA LEU A 93 0.21 -1.84 -10.60
C LEU A 93 -0.25 -1.62 -12.05
N GLN A 94 -1.20 -0.72 -12.26
CA GLN A 94 -1.48 -0.20 -13.60
C GLN A 94 -0.37 0.78 -14.05
N PRO A 95 -0.14 0.95 -15.35
CA PRO A 95 0.88 1.88 -15.85
C PRO A 95 0.68 3.33 -15.40
N ASP A 96 -0.56 3.75 -15.24
CA ASP A 96 -1.01 5.10 -14.87
C ASP A 96 -1.42 5.24 -13.39
N TRP A 97 -0.99 4.34 -12.52
CA TRP A 97 -1.37 4.27 -11.12
C TRP A 97 -1.17 5.59 -10.34
N LEU A 98 -0.16 6.39 -10.71
CA LEU A 98 0.10 7.69 -10.08
C LEU A 98 -1.01 8.72 -10.33
N GLU A 99 -1.75 8.59 -11.43
CA GLU A 99 -2.89 9.46 -11.76
C GLU A 99 -4.12 9.12 -10.92
N HIS A 100 -4.15 7.92 -10.33
CA HIS A 100 -5.25 7.40 -9.54
C HIS A 100 -5.02 7.44 -8.01
N LEU A 101 -4.03 8.21 -7.56
CA LEU A 101 -3.75 8.35 -6.13
C LEU A 101 -4.93 8.97 -5.38
N VAL A 102 -5.27 8.36 -4.26
CA VAL A 102 -6.33 8.82 -3.37
C VAL A 102 -5.71 9.39 -2.10
N PRO A 103 -6.01 10.65 -1.72
CA PRO A 103 -5.54 11.22 -0.47
C PRO A 103 -6.05 10.43 0.74
N VAL A 104 -5.17 10.16 1.69
CA VAL A 104 -5.52 9.57 2.99
C VAL A 104 -5.49 10.66 4.05
N ARG A 105 -6.62 10.85 4.72
CA ARG A 105 -6.75 11.92 5.71
C ARG A 105 -6.41 11.40 7.10
N LEU A 106 -5.33 11.91 7.66
CA LEU A 106 -4.96 11.75 9.05
C LEU A 106 -4.82 13.17 9.63
N PRO A 107 -5.71 13.58 10.56
CA PRO A 107 -5.67 14.94 11.12
C PRO A 107 -4.34 15.24 11.84
N ASP A 108 -4.01 16.50 11.97
CA ASP A 108 -2.90 17.03 12.80
C ASP A 108 -1.50 16.53 12.38
N LEU A 109 -1.30 16.16 11.12
CA LEU A 109 0.03 15.98 10.55
C LEU A 109 0.61 17.33 10.11
N SER A 110 1.91 17.54 10.38
CA SER A 110 2.62 18.80 10.09
C SER A 110 3.30 18.76 8.72
N PHE A 111 3.91 17.65 8.37
CA PHE A 111 4.75 17.51 7.18
C PHE A 111 4.31 16.35 6.28
N LEU A 112 3.75 15.29 6.86
CA LEU A 112 3.45 14.08 6.11
C LEU A 112 2.15 14.22 5.30
N GLN A 113 2.27 14.04 3.99
CA GLN A 113 1.15 14.01 3.05
C GLN A 113 0.91 12.57 2.61
N LEU A 114 -0.22 12.01 3.05
CA LEU A 114 -0.52 10.60 2.84
C LEU A 114 -1.42 10.38 1.63
N TYR A 115 -1.05 9.39 0.84
CA TYR A 115 -1.83 8.90 -0.29
C TYR A 115 -1.90 7.37 -0.25
N ARG A 116 -2.80 6.81 -1.02
CA ARG A 116 -2.84 5.40 -1.38
C ARG A 116 -3.08 5.26 -2.87
N PRO A 117 -2.68 4.16 -3.51
CA PRO A 117 -3.10 3.82 -4.87
C PRO A 117 -4.62 3.73 -4.99
N GLY A 118 -5.14 3.82 -6.19
CA GLY A 118 -6.52 3.49 -6.51
C GLY A 118 -6.91 2.11 -5.98
N THR A 119 -8.19 1.86 -5.74
CA THR A 119 -8.64 0.58 -5.17
C THR A 119 -8.30 -0.60 -6.07
N GLY A 120 -8.35 -0.42 -7.40
CA GLY A 120 -7.89 -1.44 -8.35
C GLY A 120 -6.41 -1.77 -8.18
N ASP A 121 -5.55 -0.76 -8.06
CA ASP A 121 -4.12 -0.96 -7.84
C ASP A 121 -3.83 -1.63 -6.50
N LEU A 122 -4.57 -1.31 -5.44
CA LEU A 122 -4.45 -2.02 -4.16
C LEU A 122 -4.81 -3.51 -4.30
N ILE A 123 -5.82 -3.86 -5.11
CA ILE A 123 -6.12 -5.27 -5.44
C ILE A 123 -4.93 -5.91 -6.13
N LEU A 124 -4.37 -5.26 -7.14
CA LEU A 124 -3.21 -5.77 -7.88
C LEU A 124 -2.01 -6.03 -6.97
N THR A 125 -1.69 -5.12 -6.04
CA THR A 125 -0.59 -5.32 -5.09
C THR A 125 -0.77 -6.56 -4.20
N LYS A 126 -2.02 -6.95 -3.92
CA LYS A 126 -2.35 -8.15 -3.12
C LYS A 126 -2.31 -9.46 -3.92
N MET A 127 -2.18 -9.38 -5.26
CA MET A 127 -2.10 -10.55 -6.12
C MET A 127 -0.68 -11.10 -6.29
N MET A 128 0.32 -10.49 -5.65
CA MET A 128 1.73 -10.88 -5.75
C MET A 128 2.06 -12.21 -5.07
N ARG A 129 1.18 -12.72 -4.22
CA ARG A 129 1.33 -14.01 -3.52
C ARG A 129 -0.02 -14.70 -3.34
N VAL A 130 0.01 -16.02 -3.23
CA VAL A 130 -1.19 -16.80 -2.93
C VAL A 130 -1.27 -16.98 -1.41
N ASP A 131 -1.95 -16.06 -0.76
CA ASP A 131 -2.10 -16.01 0.70
C ASP A 131 -3.58 -15.79 1.09
N PRO A 132 -4.12 -16.54 2.06
CA PRO A 132 -5.53 -16.41 2.48
C PRO A 132 -5.86 -15.02 3.02
N GLN A 133 -4.91 -14.37 3.69
CA GLN A 133 -5.08 -13.03 4.23
C GLN A 133 -5.17 -11.99 3.11
N ASP A 134 -4.28 -12.07 2.10
CA ASP A 134 -4.33 -11.19 0.93
C ASP A 134 -5.62 -11.39 0.13
N ARG A 135 -6.10 -12.62 -0.01
CA ARG A 135 -7.40 -12.92 -0.64
C ARG A 135 -8.57 -12.30 0.12
N SER A 136 -8.55 -12.32 1.45
CA SER A 136 -9.56 -11.63 2.26
C SER A 136 -9.51 -10.12 2.07
N ASP A 137 -8.31 -9.55 1.99
CA ASP A 137 -8.09 -8.13 1.71
C ASP A 137 -8.60 -7.74 0.30
N ILE A 138 -8.36 -8.58 -0.71
CA ILE A 138 -8.89 -8.41 -2.06
C ILE A 138 -10.43 -8.39 -2.08
N GLU A 139 -11.07 -9.29 -1.33
CA GLU A 139 -12.53 -9.30 -1.24
C GLU A 139 -13.10 -8.03 -0.61
N PHE A 140 -12.48 -7.56 0.46
CA PHE A 140 -12.84 -6.27 1.07
C PHE A 140 -12.73 -5.11 0.06
N LEU A 141 -11.60 -5.04 -0.67
CA LEU A 141 -11.35 -4.00 -1.66
C LEU A 141 -12.37 -4.05 -2.82
N ARG A 142 -12.63 -5.26 -3.34
CA ARG A 142 -13.61 -5.48 -4.42
C ARG A 142 -15.02 -5.04 -4.01
N GLN A 143 -15.44 -5.38 -2.79
CA GLN A 143 -16.74 -4.98 -2.25
C GLN A 143 -16.81 -3.47 -2.02
N SER A 144 -15.76 -2.87 -1.47
CA SER A 144 -15.69 -1.42 -1.21
C SER A 144 -15.81 -0.58 -2.49
N ALA A 145 -15.25 -1.06 -3.60
CA ALA A 145 -15.33 -0.39 -4.90
C ALA A 145 -16.50 -0.90 -5.77
N GLN A 146 -17.24 -1.90 -5.32
CA GLN A 146 -18.34 -2.54 -6.06
C GLN A 146 -17.92 -3.03 -7.46
N LEU A 147 -16.68 -3.51 -7.59
CA LEU A 147 -16.14 -3.97 -8.88
C LEU A 147 -16.85 -5.23 -9.36
N ASN A 148 -17.35 -5.17 -10.59
CA ASN A 148 -17.92 -6.34 -11.28
C ASN A 148 -16.86 -7.13 -12.05
N ALA A 149 -17.22 -8.30 -12.58
CA ALA A 149 -16.31 -9.19 -13.30
C ALA A 149 -15.61 -8.51 -14.49
N LYS A 150 -16.34 -7.71 -15.27
CA LYS A 150 -15.78 -7.02 -16.45
C LYS A 150 -14.74 -5.96 -16.06
N GLU A 151 -14.99 -5.23 -14.97
CA GLU A 151 -14.05 -4.23 -14.45
C GLU A 151 -12.77 -4.90 -13.91
N LEU A 152 -12.92 -6.05 -13.23
CA LEU A 152 -11.78 -6.86 -12.81
C LEU A 152 -10.98 -7.39 -13.99
N ASP A 153 -11.64 -7.92 -15.03
CA ASP A 153 -10.95 -8.38 -16.25
C ASP A 153 -10.16 -7.24 -16.91
N THR A 154 -10.74 -6.06 -17.00
CA THR A 154 -10.07 -4.87 -17.55
C THR A 154 -8.86 -4.48 -16.70
N LEU A 155 -9.01 -4.50 -15.37
CA LEU A 155 -7.93 -4.22 -14.43
C LEU A 155 -6.75 -5.19 -14.63
N PHE A 156 -7.04 -6.48 -14.76
CA PHE A 156 -6.01 -7.51 -14.94
C PHE A 156 -5.30 -7.41 -16.30
N GLN A 157 -6.04 -7.10 -17.37
CA GLN A 157 -5.46 -6.91 -18.71
C GLN A 157 -4.49 -5.73 -18.77
N ASN A 158 -4.73 -4.68 -17.97
CA ASN A 158 -3.90 -3.48 -17.93
C ASN A 158 -2.77 -3.57 -16.90
N ALA A 159 -2.74 -4.62 -16.08
CA ALA A 159 -1.75 -4.74 -15.01
C ALA A 159 -0.32 -4.88 -15.54
N ARG A 160 0.58 -4.08 -14.99
CA ARG A 160 2.03 -4.23 -15.16
C ARG A 160 2.52 -5.22 -14.12
N VAL A 161 2.73 -6.46 -14.53
CA VAL A 161 3.22 -7.54 -13.66
C VAL A 161 4.74 -7.63 -13.77
N PRO A 162 5.50 -7.55 -12.66
CA PRO A 162 6.96 -7.75 -12.68
C PRO A 162 7.35 -9.09 -13.31
N VAL A 163 8.47 -9.08 -14.07
CA VAL A 163 8.99 -10.28 -14.75
C VAL A 163 9.73 -11.17 -13.73
N ILE A 164 8.98 -11.64 -12.73
CA ILE A 164 9.43 -12.54 -11.65
C ILE A 164 8.50 -13.74 -11.67
N PRO A 165 9.01 -14.97 -11.93
CA PRO A 165 8.16 -16.15 -12.14
C PRO A 165 7.16 -16.41 -11.01
N GLU A 166 7.57 -16.25 -9.76
CA GLU A 166 6.73 -16.46 -8.59
C GLU A 166 5.57 -15.47 -8.52
N ILE A 167 5.82 -14.20 -8.88
CA ILE A 167 4.79 -13.15 -8.91
C ILE A 167 3.81 -13.42 -10.06
N GLN A 168 4.31 -13.79 -11.25
CA GLN A 168 3.48 -14.12 -12.40
C GLN A 168 2.55 -15.31 -12.11
N GLN A 169 3.08 -16.39 -11.53
CA GLN A 169 2.29 -17.55 -11.13
C GLN A 169 1.25 -17.21 -10.07
N ALA A 170 1.61 -16.39 -9.08
CA ALA A 170 0.66 -15.96 -8.04
C ALA A 170 -0.45 -15.08 -8.63
N PHE A 171 -0.12 -14.19 -9.55
CA PHE A 171 -1.08 -13.34 -10.26
C PHE A 171 -2.10 -14.19 -11.03
N GLU A 172 -1.65 -15.14 -11.85
CA GLU A 172 -2.52 -16.07 -12.61
C GLU A 172 -3.42 -16.90 -11.66
N ALA A 173 -2.87 -17.45 -10.58
CA ALA A 173 -3.62 -18.21 -9.60
C ALA A 173 -4.69 -17.39 -8.88
N ASN A 174 -4.41 -16.12 -8.57
CA ASN A 174 -5.38 -15.22 -7.97
C ASN A 174 -6.44 -14.73 -8.96
N GLN A 175 -6.10 -14.53 -10.24
CA GLN A 175 -7.10 -14.29 -11.29
C GLN A 175 -8.09 -15.44 -11.41
N ALA A 176 -7.59 -16.70 -11.51
CA ALA A 176 -8.43 -17.89 -11.59
C ALA A 176 -9.34 -18.03 -10.36
N TRP A 177 -8.81 -17.74 -9.18
CA TRP A 177 -9.59 -17.75 -7.94
C TRP A 177 -10.70 -16.68 -7.93
N LEU A 178 -10.42 -15.44 -8.32
CA LEU A 178 -11.41 -14.37 -8.38
C LEU A 178 -12.51 -14.67 -9.41
N ASN A 179 -12.14 -15.15 -10.59
CA ASN A 179 -13.09 -15.51 -11.64
C ASN A 179 -14.04 -16.63 -11.19
N SER A 180 -13.57 -17.60 -10.38
CA SER A 180 -14.43 -18.64 -9.82
C SER A 180 -15.48 -18.13 -8.81
N LYS A 181 -15.30 -16.93 -8.28
CA LYS A 181 -16.22 -16.31 -7.30
C LYS A 181 -17.20 -15.30 -7.92
N THR A 182 -16.92 -14.85 -9.12
CA THR A 182 -17.72 -13.82 -9.82
C THR A 182 -18.63 -14.40 -10.92
N GLY A 183 -18.47 -15.68 -11.24
CA GLY A 183 -19.37 -16.48 -12.11
C GLY A 183 -20.39 -17.21 -11.29
#